data_cb77ebddbcd3fd59acf64c634981dde0
#
_entry.id   cb77ebddbcd3fd59acf64c634981dde0
#
_cell.length_a   1.000
_cell.length_b   1.000
_cell.length_c   1.000
_cell.angle_alpha   90.00
_cell.angle_beta   90.00
_cell.angle_gamma   90.00
#
_symmetry.space_group_name_H-M   'P 1'
#
loop_
_entity.id
_entity.type
_entity.pdbx_description
1 polymer ?
#
loop_
_entity_poly.entity_id
_entity_poly.type
_entity_poly.pdbx_seq_one_letter_code
_entity_poly.pdbx_strand_id
1 'polypeptide(L)'
;KAFLEGPGIEGWAFYGTPANTGDGIRMALKAGAALSKIGSIAGRVICAIPERRHGIKIGLNTSGVGKPNEIVVDNHGQRYAAERRITKDPSRYIFYKEALLFDTQTLTYPRIPSWMIFDSKMIKDGPIVRLGAAAYNGIDWGKDNMNAVRNGWILEGATIPELAARIREHTDNRGAMDAELLARTVDT
;
A
#
# COMPACT_ATOMS: atom_id res chain seq x y z
N LYS A 1 13.02 -7.79 6.98
CA LYS A 1 13.16 -7.88 5.51
C LYS A 1 14.05 -9.07 5.08
N ALA A 2 15.12 -9.39 5.79
CA ALA A 2 16.07 -10.44 5.40
C ALA A 2 15.44 -11.84 5.22
N PHE A 3 14.32 -12.11 5.86
CA PHE A 3 13.62 -13.41 5.81
C PHE A 3 12.33 -13.38 4.99
N LEU A 4 12.05 -12.26 4.30
CA LEU A 4 10.86 -12.09 3.48
C LEU A 4 11.14 -12.47 2.01
N GLU A 5 10.20 -12.18 1.15
CA GLU A 5 10.07 -12.59 -0.25
C GLU A 5 11.26 -12.21 -1.18
N GLY A 6 12.41 -11.80 -0.63
CA GLY A 6 13.59 -11.49 -1.41
C GLY A 6 13.75 -10.01 -1.76
N PRO A 7 14.54 -9.67 -2.79
CA PRO A 7 14.75 -8.30 -3.23
C PRO A 7 13.47 -7.70 -3.82
N GLY A 8 13.39 -6.37 -3.86
CA GLY A 8 12.25 -5.67 -4.46
C GLY A 8 11.09 -5.37 -3.50
N ILE A 9 11.27 -5.62 -2.19
CA ILE A 9 10.26 -5.33 -1.17
C ILE A 9 10.36 -3.91 -0.58
N GLU A 10 11.08 -3.01 -1.22
CA GLU A 10 11.25 -1.63 -0.77
C GLU A 10 9.94 -0.84 -0.74
N GLY A 11 8.99 -1.21 -1.58
CA GLY A 11 7.64 -0.62 -1.62
C GLY A 11 6.77 -0.97 -0.40
N TRP A 12 7.19 -1.95 0.41
CA TRP A 12 6.42 -2.38 1.57
C TRP A 12 6.53 -1.38 2.72
N ALA A 13 5.37 -1.07 3.29
CA ALA A 13 5.28 -0.26 4.49
C ALA A 13 5.08 -1.14 5.73
N PHE A 14 5.46 -0.63 6.88
CA PHE A 14 5.32 -1.31 8.15
C PHE A 14 4.09 -0.80 8.91
N TYR A 15 3.22 -1.73 9.28
CA TYR A 15 2.06 -1.46 10.12
C TYR A 15 2.31 -2.00 11.53
N GLY A 16 2.87 -1.16 12.40
CA GLY A 16 3.19 -1.52 13.76
C GLY A 16 4.11 -0.49 14.42
N THR A 17 4.53 -0.77 15.65
CA THR A 17 5.46 0.10 16.35
C THR A 17 6.89 -0.14 15.89
N PRO A 18 7.70 0.92 15.66
CA PRO A 18 9.12 0.79 15.36
C PRO A 18 9.92 0.16 16.51
N ALA A 19 9.34 0.06 17.71
CA ALA A 19 9.94 -0.66 18.83
C ALA A 19 9.99 -2.18 18.64
N ASN A 20 9.30 -2.74 17.64
CA ASN A 20 9.40 -4.16 17.28
C ASN A 20 10.70 -4.43 16.51
N THR A 21 11.80 -4.52 17.21
CA THR A 21 13.15 -4.69 16.64
C THR A 21 13.55 -6.15 16.43
N GLY A 22 12.69 -7.09 16.80
CA GLY A 22 12.96 -8.53 16.68
C GLY A 22 13.81 -9.10 17.81
N ASP A 23 13.95 -8.39 18.93
CA ASP A 23 14.76 -8.82 20.07
C ASP A 23 14.31 -10.17 20.63
N GLY A 24 13.00 -10.40 20.75
CA GLY A 24 12.45 -11.68 21.19
C GLY A 24 12.85 -12.85 20.27
N ILE A 25 12.85 -12.62 18.96
CA ILE A 25 13.32 -13.63 17.98
C ILE A 25 14.80 -13.91 18.20
N ARG A 26 15.63 -12.88 18.33
CA ARG A 26 17.07 -13.04 18.56
C ARG A 26 17.37 -13.77 19.87
N MET A 27 16.64 -13.45 20.92
CA MET A 27 16.77 -14.14 22.22
C MET A 27 16.40 -15.61 22.11
N ALA A 28 15.28 -15.93 21.45
CA ALA A 28 14.84 -17.30 21.25
C ALA A 28 15.85 -18.13 20.43
N LEU A 29 16.38 -17.55 19.34
CA LEU A 29 17.42 -18.19 18.53
C LEU A 29 18.69 -18.48 19.33
N LYS A 30 19.13 -17.54 20.18
CA LYS A 30 20.27 -17.76 21.09
C LYS A 30 20.01 -18.86 22.12
N ALA A 31 18.76 -19.06 22.52
CA ALA A 31 18.35 -20.14 23.41
C ALA A 31 18.13 -21.49 22.68
N GLY A 32 18.46 -21.59 21.39
CA GLY A 32 18.34 -22.82 20.60
C GLY A 32 16.99 -23.02 19.90
N ALA A 33 16.10 -22.03 19.88
CA ALA A 33 14.86 -22.12 19.11
C ALA A 33 15.14 -22.10 17.60
N ALA A 34 14.33 -22.79 16.82
CA ALA A 34 14.37 -22.76 15.37
C ALA A 34 13.28 -21.86 14.79
N LEU A 35 13.54 -21.28 13.62
CA LEU A 35 12.53 -20.55 12.85
C LEU A 35 11.81 -21.53 11.93
N SER A 36 10.48 -21.40 11.84
CA SER A 36 9.64 -22.18 10.94
C SER A 36 8.76 -21.25 10.11
N LYS A 37 8.50 -21.64 8.86
CA LYS A 37 7.63 -20.91 7.92
C LYS A 37 8.00 -19.42 7.75
N ILE A 38 9.29 -19.13 7.72
CA ILE A 38 9.81 -17.74 7.64
C ILE A 38 9.47 -17.03 6.32
N GLY A 39 9.17 -17.77 5.25
CA GLY A 39 8.68 -17.23 3.98
C GLY A 39 7.17 -16.93 3.96
N SER A 40 6.46 -17.16 5.07
CA SER A 40 5.02 -16.90 5.16
C SER A 40 4.78 -15.69 6.05
N ILE A 41 4.33 -14.59 5.46
CA ILE A 41 3.99 -13.36 6.18
C ILE A 41 2.49 -13.10 6.15
N ALA A 42 1.96 -12.51 7.21
CA ALA A 42 0.61 -11.98 7.23
C ALA A 42 0.64 -10.58 6.63
N GLY A 43 0.34 -10.48 5.35
CA GLY A 43 0.19 -9.19 4.67
C GLY A 43 -1.14 -8.53 4.98
N ARG A 44 -1.18 -7.23 4.84
CA ARG A 44 -2.37 -6.41 4.99
C ARG A 44 -2.36 -5.34 3.92
N VAL A 45 -3.53 -5.04 3.36
CA VAL A 45 -3.68 -3.85 2.53
C VAL A 45 -3.66 -2.64 3.46
N ILE A 46 -2.67 -1.80 3.26
CA ILE A 46 -2.44 -0.58 4.04
C ILE A 46 -2.17 0.59 3.12
N CYS A 47 -2.52 1.78 3.56
CA CYS A 47 -2.11 3.02 2.91
C CYS A 47 -0.68 3.34 3.36
N ALA A 48 0.27 3.34 2.44
CA ALA A 48 1.63 3.78 2.70
C ALA A 48 1.74 5.28 2.47
N ILE A 49 2.44 5.98 3.36
CA ILE A 49 2.78 7.39 3.18
C ILE A 49 4.29 7.53 2.94
N PRO A 50 4.75 8.60 2.27
CA PRO A 50 6.16 8.80 1.94
C PRO A 50 7.07 8.90 3.17
N GLU A 51 6.49 9.27 4.30
CA GLU A 51 7.26 9.48 5.53
C GLU A 51 7.90 8.21 6.05
N ARG A 52 9.09 8.36 6.58
CA ARG A 52 9.85 7.29 7.19
C ARG A 52 10.16 7.61 8.65
N ARG A 53 10.03 6.62 9.51
CA ARG A 53 10.49 6.68 10.90
C ARG A 53 11.53 5.60 11.13
N HIS A 54 12.67 5.98 11.64
CA HIS A 54 13.82 5.07 11.82
C HIS A 54 14.15 4.27 10.53
N GLY A 55 14.09 4.93 9.37
CA GLY A 55 14.32 4.32 8.06
C GLY A 55 13.20 3.41 7.54
N ILE A 56 12.10 3.27 8.28
CA ILE A 56 10.97 2.39 7.93
C ILE A 56 9.83 3.23 7.35
N LYS A 57 9.31 2.84 6.19
CA LYS A 57 8.12 3.44 5.58
C LYS A 57 6.90 3.13 6.45
N ILE A 58 6.08 4.15 6.72
CA ILE A 58 4.90 4.02 7.58
C ILE A 58 3.71 3.53 6.77
N GLY A 59 3.02 2.54 7.30
CA GLY A 59 1.75 2.04 6.79
C GLY A 59 0.61 2.35 7.73
N LEU A 60 -0.50 2.84 7.18
CA LEU A 60 -1.72 3.15 7.90
C LEU A 60 -2.82 2.18 7.52
N ASN A 61 -3.63 1.75 8.47
CA ASN A 61 -4.73 0.85 8.17
C ASN A 61 -5.79 1.58 7.34
N THR A 62 -5.98 1.15 6.09
CA THR A 62 -6.99 1.76 5.21
C THR A 62 -8.39 1.23 5.48
N SER A 63 -9.38 2.10 5.34
CA SER A 63 -10.80 1.78 5.31
C SER A 63 -11.42 2.04 3.93
N GLY A 64 -10.61 2.52 2.97
CA GLY A 64 -11.06 2.95 1.66
C GLY A 64 -11.28 1.81 0.68
N VAL A 65 -10.38 0.82 0.68
CA VAL A 65 -10.40 -0.26 -0.32
C VAL A 65 -11.66 -1.12 -0.25
N GLY A 66 -12.29 -1.36 -1.40
CA GLY A 66 -13.52 -2.12 -1.55
C GLY A 66 -14.80 -1.30 -1.35
N LYS A 67 -14.69 0.02 -1.21
CA LYS A 67 -15.83 0.95 -1.22
C LYS A 67 -16.25 1.30 -2.65
N PRO A 68 -17.46 1.84 -2.84
CA PRO A 68 -17.82 2.45 -4.13
C PRO A 68 -16.87 3.59 -4.50
N ASN A 69 -16.75 3.84 -5.80
CA ASN A 69 -15.97 4.95 -6.38
C ASN A 69 -14.46 4.86 -6.17
N GLU A 70 -13.93 3.64 -6.05
CA GLU A 70 -12.50 3.39 -6.02
C GLU A 70 -12.12 2.15 -6.82
N ILE A 71 -10.89 2.11 -7.30
CA ILE A 71 -10.21 0.95 -7.88
C ILE A 71 -8.78 0.89 -7.37
N VAL A 72 -8.21 -0.30 -7.35
CA VAL A 72 -6.78 -0.48 -7.07
C VAL A 72 -6.06 -0.95 -8.32
N VAL A 73 -5.05 -0.20 -8.71
CA VAL A 73 -4.23 -0.51 -9.90
C VAL A 73 -2.78 -0.79 -9.49
N ASP A 74 -2.07 -1.50 -10.34
CA ASP A 74 -0.64 -1.73 -10.23
C ASP A 74 0.18 -0.47 -10.57
N ASN A 75 1.49 -0.59 -10.60
CA ASN A 75 2.38 0.53 -10.92
C ASN A 75 2.24 1.05 -12.37
N HIS A 76 1.68 0.25 -13.26
CA HIS A 76 1.46 0.63 -14.66
C HIS A 76 0.07 1.24 -14.90
N GLY A 77 -0.85 1.12 -13.96
CA GLY A 77 -2.21 1.62 -14.09
C GLY A 77 -3.24 0.55 -14.43
N GLN A 78 -2.89 -0.74 -14.35
CA GLN A 78 -3.78 -1.84 -14.61
C GLN A 78 -4.46 -2.36 -13.34
N ARG A 79 -5.78 -2.48 -13.36
CA ARG A 79 -6.53 -3.18 -12.32
C ARG A 79 -6.23 -4.68 -12.35
N TYR A 80 -5.95 -5.29 -11.22
CA TYR A 80 -5.49 -6.68 -11.16
C TYR A 80 -6.28 -7.57 -10.20
N ALA A 81 -7.16 -7.00 -9.40
CA ALA A 81 -7.96 -7.76 -8.42
C ALA A 81 -9.32 -7.12 -8.18
N ALA A 82 -10.24 -7.89 -7.62
CA ALA A 82 -11.56 -7.41 -7.22
C ALA A 82 -11.51 -6.87 -5.78
N GLU A 83 -11.44 -5.58 -5.61
CA GLU A 83 -11.26 -4.88 -4.33
C GLU A 83 -12.36 -5.18 -3.33
N ARG A 84 -13.60 -5.32 -3.82
CA ARG A 84 -14.78 -5.57 -2.97
C ARG A 84 -14.69 -6.87 -2.18
N ARG A 85 -13.90 -7.83 -2.65
CA ARG A 85 -13.65 -9.09 -1.94
C ARG A 85 -12.65 -8.93 -0.80
N ILE A 86 -11.83 -7.86 -0.79
CA ILE A 86 -10.83 -7.63 0.23
C ILE A 86 -11.44 -7.37 1.60
N THR A 87 -12.64 -6.75 1.64
CA THR A 87 -13.21 -6.22 2.88
C THR A 87 -14.04 -7.23 3.66
N LYS A 88 -14.48 -8.31 3.05
CA LYS A 88 -15.51 -9.18 3.65
C LYS A 88 -15.04 -10.54 4.14
N ASP A 89 -13.77 -10.96 3.87
CA ASP A 89 -13.43 -12.36 4.03
C ASP A 89 -11.92 -12.61 4.18
N PRO A 90 -11.54 -13.85 4.58
CA PRO A 90 -10.22 -14.41 4.32
C PRO A 90 -9.68 -14.17 2.90
N SER A 91 -10.54 -13.82 1.94
CA SER A 91 -10.21 -13.33 0.59
C SER A 91 -9.27 -12.12 0.52
N ARG A 92 -9.12 -11.34 1.57
CA ARG A 92 -8.01 -10.36 1.67
C ARG A 92 -6.64 -11.02 1.47
N TYR A 93 -6.52 -12.29 1.74
CA TYR A 93 -5.32 -13.06 1.45
C TYR A 93 -5.16 -13.36 -0.04
N ILE A 94 -6.24 -13.42 -0.79
CA ILE A 94 -6.19 -13.57 -2.25
C ILE A 94 -5.62 -12.31 -2.87
N PHE A 95 -6.11 -11.13 -2.48
CA PHE A 95 -5.55 -9.87 -2.94
C PHE A 95 -4.06 -9.73 -2.58
N TYR A 96 -3.70 -10.11 -1.38
CA TYR A 96 -2.31 -10.14 -0.93
C TYR A 96 -1.45 -11.06 -1.79
N LYS A 97 -1.93 -12.26 -2.11
CA LYS A 97 -1.23 -13.20 -2.99
C LYS A 97 -1.07 -12.64 -4.40
N GLU A 98 -2.13 -12.02 -4.93
CA GLU A 98 -2.06 -11.35 -6.23
C GLU A 98 -1.04 -10.19 -6.23
N ALA A 99 -1.00 -9.40 -5.18
CA ALA A 99 -0.03 -8.33 -5.04
C ALA A 99 1.43 -8.84 -5.02
N LEU A 100 1.66 -10.05 -4.51
CA LEU A 100 2.97 -10.68 -4.40
C LEU A 100 3.42 -11.44 -5.65
N LEU A 101 2.74 -11.32 -6.77
CA LEU A 101 3.23 -11.94 -8.01
C LEU A 101 4.49 -11.24 -8.49
N PHE A 102 5.58 -11.99 -8.43
CA PHE A 102 6.88 -11.53 -8.89
C PHE A 102 6.97 -11.69 -10.41
N ASP A 103 7.32 -10.61 -11.07
CA ASP A 103 7.60 -10.63 -12.50
C ASP A 103 9.07 -11.00 -12.75
N THR A 104 9.27 -12.17 -13.33
CA THR A 104 10.61 -12.69 -13.63
C THR A 104 11.29 -12.02 -14.82
N GLN A 105 10.55 -11.28 -15.65
CA GLN A 105 11.12 -10.54 -16.78
C GLN A 105 11.73 -9.21 -16.32
N THR A 106 11.01 -8.49 -15.46
CA THR A 106 11.46 -7.20 -14.93
C THR A 106 12.19 -7.32 -13.58
N LEU A 107 12.15 -8.51 -12.96
CA LEU A 107 12.69 -8.79 -11.62
C LEU A 107 12.11 -7.86 -10.56
N THR A 108 10.82 -7.57 -10.65
CA THR A 108 10.10 -6.67 -9.75
C THR A 108 8.79 -7.26 -9.26
N TYR A 109 8.18 -6.58 -8.29
CA TYR A 109 6.78 -6.77 -7.91
C TYR A 109 5.96 -5.60 -8.48
N PRO A 110 5.38 -5.71 -9.68
CA PRO A 110 4.73 -4.58 -10.36
C PRO A 110 3.48 -4.07 -9.62
N ARG A 111 2.96 -4.87 -8.70
CA ARG A 111 1.78 -4.54 -7.87
C ARG A 111 2.14 -3.99 -6.48
N ILE A 112 3.44 -3.73 -6.23
CA ILE A 112 3.91 -3.17 -4.96
C ILE A 112 4.86 -1.98 -5.22
N PRO A 113 4.42 -0.77 -4.85
CA PRO A 113 3.11 -0.41 -4.30
C PRO A 113 2.00 -0.51 -5.34
N SER A 114 0.76 -0.66 -4.85
CA SER A 114 -0.44 -0.45 -5.64
C SER A 114 -0.95 0.97 -5.43
N TRP A 115 -1.72 1.48 -6.38
CA TRP A 115 -2.31 2.81 -6.34
C TRP A 115 -3.82 2.70 -6.21
N MET A 116 -4.39 3.26 -5.16
CA MET A 116 -5.83 3.36 -4.99
C MET A 116 -6.30 4.65 -5.68
N ILE A 117 -7.03 4.50 -6.76
CA ILE A 117 -7.61 5.60 -7.53
C ILE A 117 -9.05 5.76 -7.08
N PHE A 118 -9.47 6.98 -6.79
CA PHE A 118 -10.82 7.28 -6.33
C PHE A 118 -11.24 8.69 -6.69
N ASP A 119 -12.53 8.93 -6.68
CA ASP A 119 -13.12 10.21 -7.07
C ASP A 119 -13.36 11.17 -5.88
N SER A 120 -13.83 12.39 -6.21
CA SER A 120 -14.13 13.43 -5.23
C SER A 120 -15.29 13.08 -4.29
N LYS A 121 -16.12 12.08 -4.61
CA LYS A 121 -17.19 11.62 -3.73
C LYS A 121 -16.57 10.86 -2.55
N MET A 122 -15.65 9.95 -2.86
CA MET A 122 -14.98 9.19 -1.82
C MET A 122 -14.16 10.06 -0.86
N ILE A 123 -13.55 11.13 -1.35
CA ILE A 123 -12.78 12.03 -0.49
C ILE A 123 -13.66 12.73 0.56
N LYS A 124 -14.94 12.97 0.23
CA LYS A 124 -15.95 13.61 1.11
C LYS A 124 -16.59 12.64 2.10
N ASP A 125 -16.51 11.34 1.87
CA ASP A 125 -17.11 10.31 2.72
C ASP A 125 -16.35 10.08 4.04
N GLY A 126 -15.35 10.89 4.32
CA GLY A 126 -14.50 10.80 5.50
C GLY A 126 -13.16 10.09 5.23
N PRO A 127 -12.37 9.90 6.28
CA PRO A 127 -11.00 9.45 6.11
C PRO A 127 -10.90 8.04 5.51
N ILE A 128 -10.02 7.88 4.54
CA ILE A 128 -9.71 6.58 3.92
C ILE A 128 -8.80 5.70 4.77
N VAL A 129 -8.34 6.21 5.90
CA VAL A 129 -7.58 5.47 6.91
C VAL A 129 -8.36 5.39 8.21
N ARG A 130 -8.12 4.39 9.03
CA ARG A 130 -8.67 4.31 10.38
C ARG A 130 -7.90 5.24 11.30
N LEU A 131 -8.55 6.32 11.77
CA LEU A 131 -7.92 7.37 12.56
C LEU A 131 -7.21 6.86 13.82
N GLY A 132 -7.77 5.86 14.50
CA GLY A 132 -7.12 5.24 15.66
C GLY A 132 -5.78 4.58 15.31
N ALA A 133 -5.68 3.94 14.16
CA ALA A 133 -4.43 3.36 13.69
C ALA A 133 -3.44 4.44 13.22
N ALA A 134 -3.93 5.52 12.63
CA ALA A 134 -3.10 6.68 12.27
C ALA A 134 -2.53 7.36 13.52
N ALA A 135 -3.34 7.57 14.55
CA ALA A 135 -2.91 8.13 15.83
C ALA A 135 -1.82 7.29 16.51
N TYR A 136 -1.91 5.97 16.40
CA TYR A 136 -0.90 5.06 16.92
C TYR A 136 0.49 5.30 16.32
N ASN A 137 0.56 5.63 15.04
CA ASN A 137 1.80 5.98 14.35
C ASN A 137 2.20 7.45 14.54
N GLY A 138 1.41 8.24 15.28
CA GLY A 138 1.61 9.67 15.48
C GLY A 138 1.47 10.48 14.19
N ILE A 139 0.63 10.01 13.26
CA ILE A 139 0.30 10.68 12.01
C ILE A 139 -1.03 11.40 12.18
N ASP A 140 -1.03 12.69 11.95
CA ASP A 140 -2.26 13.49 11.91
C ASP A 140 -2.86 13.48 10.50
N TRP A 141 -3.76 12.54 10.26
CA TRP A 141 -4.51 12.48 9.01
C TRP A 141 -5.64 13.51 8.95
N GLY A 142 -6.12 13.95 10.09
CA GLY A 142 -7.31 14.79 10.21
C GLY A 142 -8.61 13.97 10.24
N LYS A 143 -9.73 14.67 10.44
CA LYS A 143 -11.08 14.06 10.44
C LYS A 143 -11.63 13.83 9.03
N ASP A 144 -11.04 14.49 8.07
CA ASP A 144 -11.27 14.34 6.63
C ASP A 144 -9.94 13.95 5.93
N ASN A 145 -9.93 13.90 4.61
CA ASN A 145 -8.72 13.56 3.86
C ASN A 145 -7.87 14.80 3.51
N MET A 146 -8.27 15.99 3.92
CA MET A 146 -7.64 17.23 3.41
C MET A 146 -6.24 17.47 3.95
N ASN A 147 -5.93 16.97 5.17
CA ASN A 147 -4.54 16.99 5.66
C ASN A 147 -3.64 16.11 4.79
N ALA A 148 -4.15 14.95 4.37
CA ALA A 148 -3.41 14.03 3.52
C ALA A 148 -3.16 14.63 2.12
N VAL A 149 -4.12 15.35 1.56
CA VAL A 149 -3.95 16.08 0.30
C VAL A 149 -2.89 17.18 0.46
N ARG A 150 -3.00 18.02 1.50
CA ARG A 150 -2.03 19.10 1.76
C ARG A 150 -0.61 18.61 1.98
N ASN A 151 -0.47 17.44 2.59
CA ASN A 151 0.83 16.81 2.85
C ASN A 151 1.35 16.00 1.65
N GLY A 152 0.61 15.92 0.54
CA GLY A 152 0.97 15.13 -0.63
C GLY A 152 0.91 13.61 -0.41
N TRP A 153 0.20 13.15 0.62
CA TRP A 153 -0.04 11.72 0.85
C TRP A 153 -1.15 11.18 -0.04
N ILE A 154 -2.07 12.04 -0.44
CA ILE A 154 -3.05 11.82 -1.50
C ILE A 154 -2.65 12.74 -2.66
N LEU A 155 -2.39 12.13 -3.81
CA LEU A 155 -2.14 12.85 -5.04
C LEU A 155 -3.50 13.19 -5.69
N GLU A 156 -3.61 14.39 -6.25
CA GLU A 156 -4.82 14.82 -6.94
C GLU A 156 -4.50 15.26 -8.37
N GLY A 157 -5.46 15.08 -9.26
CA GLY A 157 -5.43 15.56 -10.63
C GLY A 157 -6.82 15.93 -11.09
N ALA A 158 -6.97 17.01 -11.84
CA ALA A 158 -8.25 17.40 -12.41
C ALA A 158 -8.73 16.44 -13.51
N THR A 159 -7.78 15.71 -14.11
CA THR A 159 -8.02 14.70 -15.15
C THR A 159 -7.19 13.45 -14.87
N ILE A 160 -7.58 12.32 -15.47
CA ILE A 160 -6.83 11.08 -15.35
C ILE A 160 -5.38 11.21 -15.89
N PRO A 161 -5.12 11.84 -17.03
CA PRO A 161 -3.75 12.07 -17.49
C PRO A 161 -2.91 12.90 -16.52
N GLU A 162 -3.48 13.94 -15.91
CA GLU A 162 -2.79 14.74 -14.89
C GLU A 162 -2.47 13.93 -13.65
N LEU A 163 -3.43 13.14 -13.16
CA LEU A 163 -3.22 12.23 -12.02
C LEU A 163 -2.13 11.19 -12.34
N ALA A 164 -2.18 10.60 -13.52
CA ALA A 164 -1.17 9.64 -13.98
C ALA A 164 0.24 10.26 -14.02
N ALA A 165 0.36 11.51 -14.49
CA ALA A 165 1.64 12.22 -14.51
C ALA A 165 2.18 12.41 -13.08
N ARG A 166 1.35 12.83 -12.13
CA ARG A 166 1.75 12.99 -10.73
C ARG A 166 2.14 11.67 -10.06
N ILE A 167 1.41 10.58 -10.36
CA ILE A 167 1.79 9.25 -9.88
C ILE A 167 3.15 8.86 -10.48
N ARG A 168 3.36 9.10 -11.77
CA ARG A 168 4.61 8.77 -12.47
C ARG A 168 5.83 9.47 -11.88
N GLU A 169 5.66 10.70 -11.42
CA GLU A 169 6.71 11.49 -10.75
C GLU A 169 6.98 11.04 -9.31
N HIS A 170 6.04 10.31 -8.70
CA HIS A 170 6.21 9.85 -7.33
C HIS A 170 7.34 8.82 -7.22
N THR A 171 8.17 8.96 -6.21
CA THR A 171 9.37 8.12 -6.02
C THR A 171 9.08 6.62 -5.97
N ASP A 172 7.91 6.23 -5.45
CA ASP A 172 7.51 4.82 -5.36
C ASP A 172 7.05 4.24 -6.69
N ASN A 173 6.58 5.07 -7.63
CA ASN A 173 6.15 4.62 -8.97
C ASN A 173 7.35 4.41 -9.91
N ARG A 174 8.44 5.15 -9.71
CA ARG A 174 9.67 5.05 -10.52
C ARG A 174 9.45 5.25 -12.03
N GLY A 175 8.47 6.06 -12.42
CA GLY A 175 8.17 6.36 -13.81
C GLY A 175 7.37 5.29 -14.55
N ALA A 176 6.83 4.29 -13.86
CA ALA A 176 6.17 3.13 -14.48
C ALA A 176 4.72 3.41 -14.94
N MET A 177 4.04 4.42 -14.38
CA MET A 177 2.63 4.70 -14.68
C MET A 177 2.42 5.05 -16.15
N ASP A 178 1.50 4.33 -16.80
CA ASP A 178 1.02 4.56 -18.15
C ASP A 178 -0.32 5.30 -18.10
N ALA A 179 -0.35 6.53 -18.59
CA ALA A 179 -1.53 7.38 -18.54
C ALA A 179 -2.68 6.86 -19.42
N GLU A 180 -2.37 6.26 -20.59
CA GLU A 180 -3.38 5.71 -21.47
C GLU A 180 -3.98 4.44 -20.90
N LEU A 181 -3.15 3.58 -20.32
CA LEU A 181 -3.62 2.37 -19.65
C LEU A 181 -4.49 2.72 -18.45
N LEU A 182 -4.07 3.68 -17.61
CA LEU A 182 -4.87 4.13 -16.47
C LEU A 182 -6.22 4.69 -16.93
N ALA A 183 -6.25 5.52 -17.98
CA ALA A 183 -7.50 6.06 -18.52
C ALA A 183 -8.46 4.94 -18.98
N ARG A 184 -7.96 4.00 -19.77
CA ARG A 184 -8.77 2.82 -20.17
C ARG A 184 -9.28 2.00 -18.97
N THR A 185 -8.44 1.86 -17.95
CA THR A 185 -8.81 1.10 -16.75
C THR A 185 -9.93 1.78 -15.94
N VAL A 186 -9.94 3.10 -15.90
CA VAL A 186 -10.98 3.88 -15.18
C VAL A 186 -12.30 3.88 -15.93
N ASP A 187 -12.27 3.86 -17.27
CA ASP A 187 -13.47 3.88 -18.13
C ASP A 187 -14.20 2.51 -18.21
N THR A 188 -13.60 1.44 -17.68
CA THR A 188 -14.15 0.06 -17.67
C THR A 188 -14.90 -0.25 -16.38
#